data_f327141dcd8e793e10c814cbeef0eac0
#
_entry.id   f327141dcd8e793e10c814cbeef0eac0
#
_cell.length_a   1.000
_cell.length_b   1.000
_cell.length_c   1.000
_cell.angle_alpha   90.00
_cell.angle_beta   90.00
_cell.angle_gamma   90.00
#
_symmetry.space_group_name_H-M   'P 1'
#
loop_
_entity.id
_entity.type
_entity.pdbx_description
1 polymer ?
#
loop_
_entity_poly.entity_id
_entity_poly.type
_entity_poly.pdbx_seq_one_letter_code
_entity_poly.pdbx_strand_id
1 'polypeptide(L)'
;MKVRRQNLTAPTRFGPAPARLDRRTKNLTKRLQAGDIAIIKHSDIDRISAEALVACRPAAVINADKSISGRYPNLGPSIIVDAGIPLIDAAGAEIFDAVDENAAISIEGATVYAGADEVATGVRQTAETISEDMHAAEAGMNSVLVDFIDNTIEYIRKDSDLLSAELVVPEVKTKFTDRHVLIVVRGYHYKEDLAMLASYIREYRPLLIGVDGGADAIIEAGYRPDMIVGDMDSVSDTALTSGAEIVVHAYRDGTAPGTERVEALGVECVAFPASGTSEDIAMLLADDKGAELIVAVGTHDTVMEFLDKGRKGMASTFITRLRVGSKLIDAKGVSLLYRQRISSLQLAVLIIAGLVALGVAMTATSAGQTFLGLIGAQLDGLFGWIGSLFGGDPAASTDSAGLIQGLTSD
;
A
#
# COMPACT_ATOMS: atom_id res chain seq x y z
N MET A 1 9.27 -26.41 14.90
CA MET A 1 8.32 -26.98 13.92
C MET A 1 9.02 -26.91 12.56
N LYS A 2 9.50 -28.03 12.01
CA LYS A 2 10.24 -28.08 10.75
C LYS A 2 9.25 -27.86 9.61
N VAL A 3 9.30 -26.70 8.96
CA VAL A 3 8.60 -26.45 7.70
C VAL A 3 9.22 -27.37 6.65
N ARG A 4 8.44 -28.32 6.18
CA ARG A 4 8.78 -29.25 5.11
C ARG A 4 8.84 -28.42 3.82
N ARG A 5 10.05 -28.10 3.36
CA ARG A 5 10.27 -27.54 2.04
C ARG A 5 9.73 -28.55 1.03
N GLN A 6 8.58 -28.24 0.45
CA GLN A 6 8.15 -28.89 -0.78
C GLN A 6 9.04 -28.36 -1.90
N ASN A 7 9.91 -29.20 -2.42
CA ASN A 7 10.49 -29.03 -3.76
C ASN A 7 9.34 -29.09 -4.78
N LEU A 8 8.67 -27.98 -4.98
CA LEU A 8 7.84 -27.77 -6.16
C LEU A 8 8.80 -27.63 -7.32
N THR A 9 9.01 -28.73 -8.06
CA THR A 9 9.52 -28.64 -9.42
C THR A 9 8.53 -27.77 -10.17
N ALA A 10 8.86 -26.49 -10.35
CA ALA A 10 8.01 -25.55 -11.08
C ALA A 10 7.79 -26.11 -12.49
N PRO A 11 6.56 -26.01 -13.04
CA PRO A 11 6.25 -26.54 -14.35
C PRO A 11 7.27 -26.01 -15.35
N THR A 12 7.83 -26.90 -16.17
CA THR A 12 8.83 -26.56 -17.17
C THR A 12 8.27 -25.72 -18.31
N ARG A 13 6.96 -25.67 -18.45
CA ARG A 13 6.25 -24.92 -19.49
C ARG A 13 5.12 -24.07 -18.91
N PHE A 14 5.08 -22.80 -19.32
CA PHE A 14 4.04 -21.81 -18.98
C PHE A 14 3.34 -21.34 -20.25
N GLY A 15 2.03 -21.14 -20.19
CA GLY A 15 1.24 -20.72 -21.34
C GLY A 15 0.67 -21.92 -22.13
N PRO A 16 0.07 -21.66 -23.31
CA PRO A 16 0.00 -20.35 -23.95
C PRO A 16 -0.90 -19.37 -23.21
N ALA A 17 -0.45 -18.10 -23.12
CA ALA A 17 -1.19 -17.02 -22.52
C ALA A 17 -0.99 -15.71 -23.31
N PRO A 18 -1.92 -14.73 -23.20
CA PRO A 18 -1.79 -13.45 -23.91
C PRO A 18 -0.56 -12.66 -23.46
N ALA A 19 0.20 -12.15 -24.39
CA ALA A 19 1.32 -11.26 -24.13
C ALA A 19 0.83 -9.81 -23.96
N ARG A 20 1.33 -9.12 -22.94
CA ARG A 20 1.17 -7.67 -22.76
C ARG A 20 2.55 -7.04 -22.75
N LEU A 21 2.76 -6.07 -23.64
CA LEU A 21 4.06 -5.47 -23.85
C LEU A 21 4.06 -3.98 -23.55
N ASP A 22 5.01 -3.54 -22.76
CA ASP A 22 5.32 -2.10 -22.62
C ASP A 22 6.77 -1.95 -22.14
N ARG A 23 7.51 -1.04 -22.76
CA ARG A 23 8.88 -0.72 -22.33
C ARG A 23 8.91 -0.05 -20.94
N ARG A 24 7.78 0.52 -20.47
CA ARG A 24 7.63 1.11 -19.14
C ARG A 24 6.72 0.26 -18.27
N THR A 25 7.26 -0.39 -17.27
CA THR A 25 6.54 -1.24 -16.32
C THR A 25 5.30 -0.55 -15.74
N LYS A 26 5.42 0.74 -15.35
CA LYS A 26 4.32 1.57 -14.83
C LYS A 26 3.13 1.66 -15.80
N ASN A 27 3.37 1.68 -17.11
CA ASN A 27 2.29 1.73 -18.10
C ASN A 27 1.64 0.36 -18.27
N LEU A 28 2.47 -0.69 -18.29
CA LEU A 28 2.01 -2.06 -18.43
C LEU A 28 1.07 -2.46 -17.29
N THR A 29 1.45 -2.19 -16.04
CA THR A 29 0.68 -2.58 -14.85
C THR A 29 -0.73 -1.96 -14.79
N LYS A 30 -0.98 -0.87 -15.51
CA LYS A 30 -2.33 -0.26 -15.59
C LYS A 30 -3.32 -1.09 -16.44
N ARG A 31 -2.83 -1.99 -17.32
CA ARG A 31 -3.65 -2.76 -18.27
C ARG A 31 -3.38 -4.27 -18.24
N LEU A 32 -2.38 -4.71 -17.46
CA LEU A 32 -2.04 -6.11 -17.27
C LEU A 32 -3.15 -6.82 -16.48
N GLN A 33 -3.57 -7.99 -16.97
CA GLN A 33 -4.61 -8.81 -16.34
C GLN A 33 -4.01 -10.08 -15.72
N ALA A 34 -4.73 -10.65 -14.76
CA ALA A 34 -4.31 -11.89 -14.12
C ALA A 34 -4.23 -13.03 -15.17
N GLY A 35 -3.09 -13.70 -15.22
CA GLY A 35 -2.83 -14.77 -16.17
C GLY A 35 -2.17 -14.33 -17.50
N ASP A 36 -2.05 -13.03 -17.77
CA ASP A 36 -1.27 -12.53 -18.91
C ASP A 36 0.24 -12.81 -18.70
N ILE A 37 1.00 -12.85 -19.77
CA ILE A 37 2.48 -12.82 -19.71
C ILE A 37 2.92 -11.38 -19.94
N ALA A 38 3.62 -10.82 -18.94
CA ALA A 38 4.12 -9.45 -18.98
C ALA A 38 5.48 -9.39 -19.66
N ILE A 39 5.65 -8.57 -20.71
CA ILE A 39 6.92 -8.29 -21.36
C ILE A 39 7.32 -6.85 -21.08
N ILE A 40 8.44 -6.66 -20.38
CA ILE A 40 8.93 -5.35 -19.94
C ILE A 40 10.38 -5.12 -20.41
N LYS A 41 10.82 -3.86 -20.36
CA LYS A 41 12.22 -3.47 -20.48
C LYS A 41 12.60 -2.63 -19.27
N HIS A 42 13.14 -3.28 -18.23
CA HIS A 42 13.42 -2.63 -16.97
C HIS A 42 14.76 -3.10 -16.39
N SER A 43 15.79 -2.28 -16.57
CA SER A 43 17.08 -2.54 -15.93
C SER A 43 16.97 -2.22 -14.44
N ASP A 44 17.46 -3.13 -13.60
CA ASP A 44 17.40 -3.00 -12.14
C ASP A 44 15.95 -2.80 -11.63
N ILE A 45 15.10 -3.85 -11.76
CA ILE A 45 13.69 -3.79 -11.37
C ILE A 45 13.58 -3.35 -9.91
N ASP A 46 13.01 -2.16 -9.69
CA ASP A 46 12.79 -1.61 -8.35
C ASP A 46 11.66 -2.36 -7.62
N ARG A 47 11.64 -2.19 -6.29
CA ARG A 47 10.65 -2.82 -5.43
C ARG A 47 9.21 -2.45 -5.79
N ILE A 48 8.95 -1.17 -6.08
CA ILE A 48 7.59 -0.67 -6.36
C ILE A 48 7.07 -1.28 -7.66
N SER A 49 7.91 -1.34 -8.70
CA SER A 49 7.58 -1.97 -9.97
C SER A 49 7.31 -3.47 -9.82
N ALA A 50 8.10 -4.16 -9.00
CA ALA A 50 7.92 -5.58 -8.72
C ALA A 50 6.60 -5.84 -7.96
N GLU A 51 6.32 -5.09 -6.91
CA GLU A 51 5.07 -5.19 -6.14
C GLU A 51 3.84 -4.90 -7.03
N ALA A 52 3.93 -3.91 -7.92
CA ALA A 52 2.87 -3.61 -8.89
C ALA A 52 2.63 -4.76 -9.89
N LEU A 53 3.70 -5.40 -10.38
CA LEU A 53 3.60 -6.58 -11.24
C LEU A 53 2.95 -7.75 -10.49
N VAL A 54 3.40 -8.04 -9.27
CA VAL A 54 2.85 -9.11 -8.43
C VAL A 54 1.37 -8.89 -8.14
N ALA A 55 0.95 -7.66 -7.89
CA ALA A 55 -0.46 -7.30 -7.66
C ALA A 55 -1.36 -7.64 -8.87
N CYS A 56 -0.83 -7.53 -10.09
CA CYS A 56 -1.53 -7.90 -11.32
C CYS A 56 -1.64 -9.42 -11.53
N ARG A 57 -0.87 -10.25 -10.81
CA ARG A 57 -0.84 -11.72 -10.91
C ARG A 57 -0.61 -12.24 -12.34
N PRO A 58 0.45 -11.82 -13.03
CA PRO A 58 0.75 -12.35 -14.36
C PRO A 58 1.13 -13.84 -14.27
N ALA A 59 0.98 -14.56 -15.39
CA ALA A 59 1.42 -15.95 -15.50
C ALA A 59 2.95 -16.06 -15.51
N ALA A 60 3.64 -15.05 -16.07
CA ALA A 60 5.08 -14.90 -16.05
C ALA A 60 5.47 -13.45 -16.35
N VAL A 61 6.71 -13.09 -16.03
CA VAL A 61 7.35 -11.83 -16.42
C VAL A 61 8.56 -12.12 -17.28
N ILE A 62 8.65 -11.47 -18.44
CA ILE A 62 9.79 -11.51 -19.34
C ILE A 62 10.40 -10.11 -19.37
N ASN A 63 11.64 -9.99 -18.96
CA ASN A 63 12.37 -8.73 -18.97
C ASN A 63 13.42 -8.73 -20.10
N ALA A 64 13.31 -7.76 -20.98
CA ALA A 64 14.28 -7.60 -22.07
C ALA A 64 15.68 -7.21 -21.59
N ASP A 65 15.76 -6.48 -20.48
CA ASP A 65 17.02 -6.08 -19.82
C ASP A 65 17.37 -7.02 -18.65
N LYS A 66 18.48 -6.77 -17.97
CA LYS A 66 18.85 -7.46 -16.72
C LYS A 66 18.10 -6.84 -15.56
N SER A 67 17.38 -7.68 -14.82
CA SER A 67 16.66 -7.29 -13.61
C SER A 67 17.59 -6.97 -12.43
N ILE A 68 18.84 -7.48 -12.45
CA ILE A 68 19.96 -7.07 -11.58
C ILE A 68 21.14 -6.84 -12.50
N SER A 69 21.50 -5.58 -12.72
CA SER A 69 22.60 -5.22 -13.63
C SER A 69 23.99 -5.38 -13.01
N GLY A 70 24.05 -5.52 -11.67
CA GLY A 70 25.29 -5.55 -10.90
C GLY A 70 25.73 -4.17 -10.40
N ARG A 71 24.95 -3.11 -10.65
CA ARG A 71 25.23 -1.77 -10.16
C ARG A 71 25.01 -1.63 -8.66
N TYR A 72 23.90 -2.21 -8.16
CA TYR A 72 23.52 -2.25 -6.75
C TYR A 72 22.57 -3.43 -6.53
N PRO A 73 22.48 -3.96 -5.29
CA PRO A 73 21.53 -5.03 -4.96
C PRO A 73 20.11 -4.47 -4.90
N ASN A 74 19.23 -4.89 -5.83
CA ASN A 74 17.82 -4.49 -5.87
C ASN A 74 16.89 -5.67 -5.56
N LEU A 75 15.81 -5.42 -4.82
CA LEU A 75 14.91 -6.46 -4.30
C LEU A 75 13.81 -6.90 -5.28
N GLY A 76 13.61 -6.19 -6.38
CA GLY A 76 12.52 -6.44 -7.30
C GLY A 76 12.42 -7.88 -7.81
N PRO A 77 13.50 -8.48 -8.34
CA PRO A 77 13.49 -9.86 -8.81
C PRO A 77 13.11 -10.87 -7.72
N SER A 78 13.62 -10.70 -6.50
CA SER A 78 13.26 -11.57 -5.36
C SER A 78 11.75 -11.52 -5.08
N ILE A 79 11.15 -10.32 -5.08
CA ILE A 79 9.71 -10.14 -4.83
C ILE A 79 8.87 -10.88 -5.87
N ILE A 80 9.26 -10.83 -7.15
CA ILE A 80 8.55 -11.51 -8.24
C ILE A 80 8.67 -13.04 -8.09
N VAL A 81 9.87 -13.54 -7.85
CA VAL A 81 10.13 -14.99 -7.75
C VAL A 81 9.53 -15.56 -6.46
N ASP A 82 9.61 -14.86 -5.34
CA ASP A 82 9.02 -15.27 -4.06
C ASP A 82 7.49 -15.32 -4.11
N ALA A 83 6.87 -14.50 -4.97
CA ALA A 83 5.45 -14.56 -5.26
C ALA A 83 5.06 -15.78 -6.15
N GLY A 84 6.03 -16.59 -6.55
CA GLY A 84 5.83 -17.76 -7.42
C GLY A 84 5.65 -17.44 -8.90
N ILE A 85 5.95 -16.21 -9.31
CA ILE A 85 5.85 -15.76 -10.70
C ILE A 85 7.17 -16.03 -11.42
N PRO A 86 7.19 -16.80 -12.50
CA PRO A 86 8.40 -17.02 -13.31
C PRO A 86 8.93 -15.71 -13.87
N LEU A 87 10.23 -15.47 -13.70
CA LEU A 87 10.95 -14.34 -14.26
C LEU A 87 11.99 -14.84 -15.27
N ILE A 88 11.86 -14.39 -16.52
CA ILE A 88 12.86 -14.62 -17.58
C ILE A 88 13.56 -13.29 -17.82
N ASP A 89 14.86 -13.29 -17.61
CA ASP A 89 15.69 -12.09 -17.63
C ASP A 89 16.57 -12.02 -18.89
N ALA A 90 16.97 -10.82 -19.26
CA ALA A 90 17.86 -10.57 -20.40
C ALA A 90 17.38 -11.20 -21.72
N ALA A 91 16.07 -11.18 -21.97
CA ALA A 91 15.47 -11.77 -23.19
C ALA A 91 15.78 -11.00 -24.49
N GLY A 92 16.42 -9.83 -24.39
CA GLY A 92 16.74 -8.95 -25.51
C GLY A 92 15.59 -7.99 -25.90
N ALA A 93 15.95 -6.82 -26.42
CA ALA A 93 14.96 -5.80 -26.80
C ALA A 93 14.17 -6.19 -28.07
N GLU A 94 14.66 -7.11 -28.84
CA GLU A 94 14.09 -7.62 -30.08
C GLU A 94 12.76 -8.35 -29.85
N ILE A 95 12.49 -8.78 -28.62
CA ILE A 95 11.21 -9.40 -28.25
C ILE A 95 10.01 -8.48 -28.49
N PHE A 96 10.22 -7.16 -28.39
CA PHE A 96 9.16 -6.16 -28.64
C PHE A 96 8.78 -6.04 -30.11
N ASP A 97 9.65 -6.49 -31.02
CA ASP A 97 9.41 -6.49 -32.46
C ASP A 97 8.94 -7.88 -32.93
N ALA A 98 9.22 -8.93 -32.14
CA ALA A 98 8.89 -10.31 -32.47
C ALA A 98 7.54 -10.78 -31.91
N VAL A 99 6.97 -10.06 -30.94
CA VAL A 99 5.71 -10.45 -30.28
C VAL A 99 4.71 -9.29 -30.38
N ASP A 100 3.54 -9.58 -30.93
CA ASP A 100 2.43 -8.62 -30.96
C ASP A 100 1.65 -8.57 -29.64
N GLU A 101 1.04 -7.42 -29.35
CA GLU A 101 0.13 -7.25 -28.21
C GLU A 101 -1.04 -8.24 -28.32
N ASN A 102 -1.32 -8.98 -27.25
CA ASN A 102 -2.28 -10.07 -27.14
C ASN A 102 -1.93 -11.35 -27.89
N ALA A 103 -0.74 -11.47 -28.49
CA ALA A 103 -0.30 -12.74 -29.07
C ALA A 103 -0.25 -13.83 -27.99
N ALA A 104 -0.67 -15.03 -28.35
CA ALA A 104 -0.56 -16.18 -27.45
C ALA A 104 0.89 -16.70 -27.45
N ILE A 105 1.60 -16.52 -26.36
CA ILE A 105 2.99 -16.97 -26.19
C ILE A 105 3.10 -18.02 -25.08
N SER A 106 4.13 -18.85 -25.17
CA SER A 106 4.49 -19.83 -24.15
C SER A 106 5.96 -19.75 -23.80
N ILE A 107 6.31 -20.21 -22.60
CA ILE A 107 7.69 -20.23 -22.11
C ILE A 107 8.04 -21.68 -21.78
N GLU A 108 9.17 -22.16 -22.29
CA GLU A 108 9.72 -23.46 -21.93
C GLU A 108 11.16 -23.28 -21.44
N GLY A 109 11.39 -23.57 -20.16
CA GLY A 109 12.67 -23.26 -19.52
C GLY A 109 12.91 -21.75 -19.44
N ALA A 110 13.81 -21.23 -20.28
CA ALA A 110 14.12 -19.80 -20.43
C ALA A 110 13.82 -19.29 -21.86
N THR A 111 13.24 -20.13 -22.72
CA THR A 111 12.92 -19.79 -24.10
C THR A 111 11.46 -19.42 -24.26
N VAL A 112 11.19 -18.38 -25.03
CA VAL A 112 9.87 -17.84 -25.33
C VAL A 112 9.47 -18.23 -26.74
N TYR A 113 8.25 -18.74 -26.90
CA TYR A 113 7.69 -19.19 -28.16
C TYR A 113 6.42 -18.44 -28.52
N ALA A 114 6.30 -18.02 -29.78
CA ALA A 114 5.06 -17.56 -30.40
C ALA A 114 4.54 -18.67 -31.32
N GLY A 115 3.56 -19.45 -30.89
CA GLY A 115 3.17 -20.66 -31.57
C GLY A 115 4.27 -21.73 -31.51
N ALA A 116 4.89 -22.05 -32.67
CA ALA A 116 6.01 -22.99 -32.78
C ALA A 116 7.37 -22.27 -32.91
N ASP A 117 7.37 -20.97 -33.13
CA ASP A 117 8.59 -20.21 -33.42
C ASP A 117 9.22 -19.72 -32.12
N GLU A 118 10.52 -19.90 -31.97
CA GLU A 118 11.32 -19.31 -30.91
C GLU A 118 11.50 -17.82 -31.20
N VAL A 119 11.05 -16.95 -30.25
CA VAL A 119 11.09 -15.49 -30.42
C VAL A 119 12.10 -14.82 -29.51
N ALA A 120 12.46 -15.44 -28.39
CA ALA A 120 13.51 -14.96 -27.51
C ALA A 120 14.03 -16.08 -26.60
N THR A 121 15.27 -15.96 -26.15
CA THR A 121 15.84 -16.79 -25.08
C THR A 121 16.53 -15.88 -24.07
N GLY A 122 16.21 -16.04 -22.80
CA GLY A 122 16.80 -15.28 -21.68
C GLY A 122 17.42 -16.18 -20.63
N VAL A 123 17.45 -15.69 -19.40
CA VAL A 123 17.90 -16.41 -18.20
C VAL A 123 16.74 -16.55 -17.26
N ARG A 124 16.37 -17.78 -16.89
CA ARG A 124 15.35 -18.00 -15.88
C ARG A 124 15.91 -17.69 -14.50
N GLN A 125 15.32 -16.72 -13.83
CA GLN A 125 15.70 -16.35 -12.47
C GLN A 125 15.12 -17.31 -11.43
N THR A 126 15.95 -17.68 -10.47
CA THR A 126 15.62 -18.49 -9.30
C THR A 126 16.12 -17.76 -8.04
N ALA A 127 15.73 -18.21 -6.86
CA ALA A 127 16.24 -17.65 -5.62
C ALA A 127 17.77 -17.72 -5.52
N GLU A 128 18.36 -18.80 -6.05
CA GLU A 128 19.80 -19.02 -6.07
C GLU A 128 20.50 -18.04 -6.99
N THR A 129 20.06 -17.91 -8.27
CA THR A 129 20.68 -16.99 -9.25
C THR A 129 20.55 -15.54 -8.81
N ILE A 130 19.39 -15.16 -8.24
CA ILE A 130 19.17 -13.82 -7.68
C ILE A 130 20.13 -13.56 -6.51
N SER A 131 20.32 -14.54 -5.62
CA SER A 131 21.26 -14.41 -4.50
C SER A 131 22.70 -14.21 -4.96
N GLU A 132 23.13 -14.94 -6.01
CA GLU A 132 24.47 -14.78 -6.62
C GLU A 132 24.62 -13.39 -7.25
N ASP A 133 23.65 -12.94 -8.04
CA ASP A 133 23.65 -11.63 -8.66
C ASP A 133 23.64 -10.49 -7.63
N MET A 134 22.89 -10.64 -6.53
CA MET A 134 22.86 -9.70 -5.41
C MET A 134 24.23 -9.59 -4.74
N HIS A 135 24.88 -10.71 -4.42
CA HIS A 135 26.23 -10.69 -3.83
C HIS A 135 27.27 -10.07 -4.78
N ALA A 136 27.15 -10.32 -6.08
CA ALA A 136 28.04 -9.68 -7.06
C ALA A 136 27.80 -8.15 -7.11
N ALA A 137 26.54 -7.71 -7.03
CA ALA A 137 26.18 -6.31 -6.99
C ALA A 137 26.64 -5.61 -5.69
N GLU A 138 26.57 -6.28 -4.54
CA GLU A 138 27.12 -5.77 -3.26
C GLU A 138 28.64 -5.50 -3.37
N ALA A 139 29.38 -6.38 -4.00
CA ALA A 139 30.82 -6.20 -4.19
C ALA A 139 31.16 -4.98 -5.08
N GLY A 140 30.30 -4.67 -6.07
CA GLY A 140 30.44 -3.50 -6.96
C GLY A 140 29.94 -2.19 -6.37
N MET A 141 29.21 -2.23 -5.26
CA MET A 141 28.46 -1.09 -4.72
C MET A 141 29.34 0.09 -4.27
N ASN A 142 30.59 -0.15 -3.85
CA ASN A 142 31.49 0.91 -3.37
C ASN A 142 31.72 2.00 -4.41
N SER A 143 31.91 1.67 -5.69
CA SER A 143 32.10 2.67 -6.75
C SER A 143 30.82 3.48 -7.00
N VAL A 144 29.66 2.82 -6.98
CA VAL A 144 28.36 3.46 -7.15
C VAL A 144 28.08 4.45 -6.01
N LEU A 145 28.44 4.07 -4.77
CA LEU A 145 28.31 4.96 -3.60
C LEU A 145 29.21 6.17 -3.68
N VAL A 146 30.46 6.00 -4.13
CA VAL A 146 31.39 7.14 -4.32
C VAL A 146 30.83 8.10 -5.37
N ASP A 147 30.42 7.60 -6.53
CA ASP A 147 29.81 8.43 -7.58
C ASP A 147 28.53 9.13 -7.08
N PHE A 148 27.71 8.44 -6.29
CA PHE A 148 26.50 9.00 -5.71
C PHE A 148 26.81 10.14 -4.72
N ILE A 149 27.83 9.97 -3.86
CA ILE A 149 28.27 11.00 -2.91
C ILE A 149 28.85 12.20 -3.65
N ASP A 150 29.72 11.98 -4.63
CA ASP A 150 30.33 13.06 -5.41
C ASP A 150 29.26 13.88 -6.15
N ASN A 151 28.31 13.22 -6.79
CA ASN A 151 27.16 13.87 -7.40
C ASN A 151 26.34 14.65 -6.37
N THR A 152 26.09 14.06 -5.18
CA THR A 152 25.36 14.73 -4.10
C THR A 152 26.06 16.03 -3.69
N ILE A 153 27.38 16.00 -3.51
CA ILE A 153 28.17 17.19 -3.15
C ILE A 153 28.11 18.24 -4.27
N GLU A 154 28.22 17.83 -5.53
CA GLU A 154 28.14 18.75 -6.67
C GLU A 154 26.76 19.44 -6.71
N TYR A 155 25.67 18.71 -6.54
CA TYR A 155 24.33 19.27 -6.52
C TYR A 155 24.06 20.14 -5.28
N ILE A 156 24.62 19.82 -4.10
CA ILE A 156 24.52 20.67 -2.90
C ILE A 156 25.08 22.07 -3.21
N ARG A 157 26.20 22.16 -3.95
CA ARG A 157 26.79 23.44 -4.33
C ARG A 157 25.89 24.23 -5.30
N LYS A 158 25.13 23.52 -6.16
CA LYS A 158 24.22 24.14 -7.14
C LYS A 158 22.86 24.53 -6.52
N ASP A 159 22.40 23.77 -5.54
CA ASP A 159 21.09 23.91 -4.92
C ASP A 159 21.14 24.55 -3.53
N SER A 160 22.22 25.27 -3.21
CA SER A 160 22.41 25.96 -1.94
C SER A 160 21.33 27.01 -1.62
N ASP A 161 20.61 27.48 -2.62
CA ASP A 161 19.45 28.38 -2.50
C ASP A 161 18.28 27.75 -1.74
N LEU A 162 18.14 26.40 -1.69
CA LEU A 162 17.14 25.74 -0.86
C LEU A 162 17.34 25.96 0.65
N LEU A 163 18.56 26.31 1.07
CA LEU A 163 18.89 26.73 2.44
C LEU A 163 18.70 28.23 2.67
N SER A 164 18.68 29.02 1.60
CA SER A 164 18.60 30.47 1.71
C SER A 164 17.15 30.95 1.94
N ALA A 165 17.04 32.17 2.49
CA ALA A 165 15.77 32.86 2.58
C ALA A 165 15.21 33.35 1.22
N GLU A 166 15.92 33.07 0.13
CA GLU A 166 15.58 33.49 -1.23
C GLU A 166 14.61 32.53 -1.93
N LEU A 167 14.26 31.37 -1.30
CA LEU A 167 13.26 30.47 -1.83
C LEU A 167 11.89 31.16 -1.85
N VAL A 168 11.41 31.46 -3.05
CA VAL A 168 10.08 32.08 -3.23
C VAL A 168 9.02 31.00 -3.15
N VAL A 169 8.44 30.86 -1.95
CA VAL A 169 7.33 29.94 -1.72
C VAL A 169 6.03 30.61 -2.15
N PRO A 170 5.22 29.97 -2.98
CA PRO A 170 3.97 30.57 -3.47
C PRO A 170 2.95 30.79 -2.34
N GLU A 171 2.05 31.74 -2.55
CA GLU A 171 0.90 31.90 -1.67
C GLU A 171 -0.12 30.80 -1.93
N VAL A 172 -0.61 30.20 -0.84
CA VAL A 172 -1.59 29.12 -0.84
C VAL A 172 -2.78 29.48 0.04
N LYS A 173 -3.95 28.93 -0.27
CA LYS A 173 -5.20 29.17 0.48
C LYS A 173 -5.23 28.37 1.79
N THR A 174 -4.57 27.22 1.82
CA THR A 174 -4.49 26.31 2.98
C THR A 174 -3.69 26.96 4.11
N LYS A 175 -4.23 26.94 5.32
CA LYS A 175 -3.59 27.53 6.51
C LYS A 175 -2.78 26.48 7.26
N PHE A 176 -1.48 26.71 7.38
CA PHE A 176 -0.52 25.80 8.01
C PHE A 176 -0.16 26.18 9.45
N THR A 177 -0.25 27.47 9.77
CA THR A 177 0.23 28.03 11.07
C THR A 177 -0.34 27.26 12.25
N ASP A 178 0.54 26.85 13.15
CA ASP A 178 0.24 26.09 14.37
C ASP A 178 -0.53 24.77 14.12
N ARG A 179 -0.36 24.17 12.95
CA ARG A 179 -0.99 22.89 12.62
C ARG A 179 0.06 21.80 12.33
N HIS A 180 -0.32 20.58 12.69
CA HIS A 180 0.41 19.41 12.20
C HIS A 180 0.11 19.18 10.71
N VAL A 181 1.10 18.73 10.00
CA VAL A 181 1.01 18.37 8.58
C VAL A 181 1.41 16.91 8.42
N LEU A 182 0.61 16.13 7.72
CA LEU A 182 0.93 14.75 7.36
C LEU A 182 1.15 14.68 5.85
N ILE A 183 2.40 14.47 5.45
CA ILE A 183 2.81 14.33 4.06
C ILE A 183 2.84 12.84 3.71
N VAL A 184 2.09 12.45 2.68
CA VAL A 184 1.99 11.05 2.23
C VAL A 184 2.60 10.92 0.85
N VAL A 185 3.60 10.05 0.75
CA VAL A 185 4.27 9.65 -0.50
C VAL A 185 4.06 8.15 -0.72
N ARG A 186 3.98 7.68 -1.95
CA ARG A 186 3.92 6.24 -2.27
C ARG A 186 5.32 5.61 -2.28
N GLY A 187 5.99 5.59 -1.13
CA GLY A 187 7.23 4.86 -0.92
C GLY A 187 7.01 3.52 -0.23
N TYR A 188 8.04 2.95 0.36
CA TYR A 188 7.97 1.64 1.01
C TYR A 188 7.06 1.68 2.24
N HIS A 189 6.22 0.65 2.39
CA HIS A 189 5.32 0.44 3.55
C HIS A 189 4.32 1.58 3.83
N TYR A 190 4.09 2.51 2.89
CA TYR A 190 3.23 3.66 3.11
C TYR A 190 1.78 3.31 3.52
N LYS A 191 1.24 2.18 3.03
CA LYS A 191 -0.14 1.74 3.38
C LYS A 191 -0.24 1.31 4.83
N GLU A 192 0.72 0.51 5.26
CA GLU A 192 0.81 0.00 6.64
C GLU A 192 1.06 1.15 7.61
N ASP A 193 2.00 2.03 7.29
CA ASP A 193 2.35 3.18 8.13
C ASP A 193 1.17 4.17 8.22
N LEU A 194 0.51 4.47 7.09
CA LEU A 194 -0.68 5.33 7.09
C LEU A 194 -1.83 4.73 7.91
N ALA A 195 -2.05 3.42 7.82
CA ALA A 195 -3.06 2.72 8.60
C ALA A 195 -2.75 2.80 10.12
N MET A 196 -1.47 2.69 10.52
CA MET A 196 -1.05 2.82 11.91
C MET A 196 -1.23 4.23 12.45
N LEU A 197 -1.16 5.25 11.60
CA LEU A 197 -1.39 6.65 11.96
C LEU A 197 -2.88 7.05 12.04
N ALA A 198 -3.82 6.13 11.82
CA ALA A 198 -5.25 6.42 11.83
C ALA A 198 -5.73 7.09 13.14
N SER A 199 -5.16 6.70 14.29
CA SER A 199 -5.49 7.34 15.58
C SER A 199 -4.95 8.76 15.67
N TYR A 200 -3.73 8.98 15.20
CA TYR A 200 -3.11 10.31 15.11
C TYR A 200 -3.91 11.23 14.19
N ILE A 201 -4.29 10.77 13.01
CA ILE A 201 -5.10 11.57 12.06
C ILE A 201 -6.44 12.00 12.69
N ARG A 202 -7.10 11.09 13.41
CA ARG A 202 -8.40 11.36 14.06
C ARG A 202 -8.28 12.34 15.23
N GLU A 203 -7.21 12.22 16.03
CA GLU A 203 -6.99 13.02 17.26
C GLU A 203 -6.49 14.41 16.92
N TYR A 204 -5.42 14.52 16.13
CA TYR A 204 -4.75 15.78 15.83
C TYR A 204 -5.31 16.51 14.61
N ARG A 205 -6.04 15.79 13.73
CA ARG A 205 -6.59 16.34 12.47
C ARG A 205 -5.56 17.14 11.68
N PRO A 206 -4.39 16.53 11.35
CA PRO A 206 -3.36 17.22 10.61
C PRO A 206 -3.86 17.64 9.23
N LEU A 207 -3.19 18.60 8.61
CA LEU A 207 -3.35 18.85 7.17
C LEU A 207 -2.81 17.63 6.40
N LEU A 208 -3.61 17.08 5.52
CA LEU A 208 -3.25 15.91 4.72
C LEU A 208 -2.73 16.37 3.36
N ILE A 209 -1.44 16.22 3.13
CA ILE A 209 -0.80 16.56 1.87
C ILE A 209 -0.44 15.27 1.14
N GLY A 210 -1.02 15.07 -0.03
CA GLY A 210 -0.62 13.99 -0.93
C GLY A 210 0.46 14.46 -1.90
N VAL A 211 1.60 13.76 -1.91
CA VAL A 211 2.64 14.02 -2.91
C VAL A 211 2.44 13.07 -4.08
N ASP A 212 2.15 13.63 -5.24
CA ASP A 212 1.82 12.87 -6.46
C ASP A 212 0.79 11.77 -6.17
N GLY A 213 1.06 10.51 -6.48
CA GLY A 213 0.18 9.38 -6.17
C GLY A 213 -0.13 9.18 -4.67
N GLY A 214 0.53 9.89 -3.76
CA GLY A 214 0.19 9.93 -2.34
C GLY A 214 -1.20 10.49 -2.06
N ALA A 215 -1.73 11.34 -2.96
CA ALA A 215 -3.10 11.84 -2.87
C ALA A 215 -4.12 10.71 -3.01
N ASP A 216 -3.90 9.81 -3.97
CA ASP A 216 -4.73 8.61 -4.13
C ASP A 216 -4.63 7.68 -2.92
N ALA A 217 -3.44 7.56 -2.32
CA ALA A 217 -3.24 6.75 -1.12
C ALA A 217 -4.05 7.28 0.08
N ILE A 218 -4.15 8.60 0.23
CA ILE A 218 -4.99 9.24 1.24
C ILE A 218 -6.47 8.91 1.01
N ILE A 219 -6.93 8.98 -0.25
CA ILE A 219 -8.32 8.66 -0.62
C ILE A 219 -8.61 7.17 -0.44
N GLU A 220 -7.70 6.28 -0.85
CA GLU A 220 -7.80 4.84 -0.64
C GLU A 220 -7.90 4.47 0.85
N ALA A 221 -7.25 5.25 1.73
CA ALA A 221 -7.35 5.09 3.18
C ALA A 221 -8.63 5.67 3.80
N GLY A 222 -9.54 6.24 2.99
CA GLY A 222 -10.82 6.80 3.43
C GLY A 222 -10.75 8.24 3.93
N TYR A 223 -9.67 8.96 3.64
CA TYR A 223 -9.49 10.37 3.98
C TYR A 223 -9.61 11.26 2.74
N ARG A 224 -9.66 12.57 2.96
CA ARG A 224 -9.63 13.57 1.89
C ARG A 224 -8.35 14.39 2.01
N PRO A 225 -7.54 14.53 0.95
CA PRO A 225 -6.39 15.41 0.97
C PRO A 225 -6.85 16.89 1.07
N ASP A 226 -6.15 17.68 1.87
CA ASP A 226 -6.30 19.14 1.93
C ASP A 226 -5.49 19.79 0.79
N MET A 227 -4.35 19.18 0.42
CA MET A 227 -3.48 19.67 -0.64
C MET A 227 -2.84 18.51 -1.41
N ILE A 228 -2.57 18.74 -2.69
CA ILE A 228 -1.80 17.83 -3.56
C ILE A 228 -0.60 18.60 -4.10
N VAL A 229 0.60 18.05 -3.92
CA VAL A 229 1.86 18.64 -4.38
C VAL A 229 2.56 17.67 -5.32
N GLY A 230 3.02 18.11 -6.47
CA GLY A 230 3.80 17.27 -7.36
C GLY A 230 3.80 17.67 -8.83
N ASP A 231 4.31 16.78 -9.70
CA ASP A 231 4.32 16.95 -11.15
C ASP A 231 2.98 16.55 -11.82
N MET A 232 2.06 16.02 -11.06
CA MET A 232 0.72 15.55 -11.44
C MET A 232 0.67 14.33 -12.37
N ASP A 233 1.79 13.76 -12.79
CA ASP A 233 1.83 12.62 -13.72
C ASP A 233 1.27 11.33 -13.12
N SER A 234 1.33 11.19 -11.81
CA SER A 234 0.97 9.98 -11.06
C SER A 234 -0.34 10.08 -10.29
N VAL A 235 -0.98 11.24 -10.30
CA VAL A 235 -2.24 11.52 -9.58
C VAL A 235 -3.43 11.10 -10.45
N SER A 236 -4.47 10.51 -9.87
CA SER A 236 -5.71 10.23 -10.58
C SER A 236 -6.55 11.50 -10.77
N ASP A 237 -7.40 11.51 -11.81
CA ASP A 237 -8.33 12.62 -12.04
C ASP A 237 -9.33 12.77 -10.88
N THR A 238 -9.68 11.66 -10.23
CA THR A 238 -10.52 11.66 -9.02
C THR A 238 -9.85 12.42 -7.87
N ALA A 239 -8.55 12.24 -7.67
CA ALA A 239 -7.82 12.97 -6.64
C ALA A 239 -7.69 14.45 -7.01
N LEU A 240 -7.36 14.78 -8.25
CA LEU A 240 -7.25 16.17 -8.73
C LEU A 240 -8.56 16.94 -8.59
N THR A 241 -9.71 16.27 -8.77
CA THR A 241 -11.04 16.88 -8.64
C THR A 241 -11.66 16.74 -7.24
N SER A 242 -10.91 16.24 -6.25
CA SER A 242 -11.39 16.04 -4.87
C SER A 242 -11.71 17.34 -4.13
N GLY A 243 -11.27 18.49 -4.67
CA GLY A 243 -11.36 19.82 -4.06
C GLY A 243 -10.22 20.12 -3.09
N ALA A 244 -9.12 19.36 -3.15
CA ALA A 244 -7.84 19.70 -2.54
C ALA A 244 -7.20 20.88 -3.28
N GLU A 245 -6.41 21.69 -2.58
CA GLU A 245 -5.59 22.72 -3.21
C GLU A 245 -4.44 22.07 -3.98
N ILE A 246 -4.20 22.47 -5.23
CA ILE A 246 -3.21 21.88 -6.10
C ILE A 246 -1.98 22.79 -6.19
N VAL A 247 -0.82 22.26 -5.85
CA VAL A 247 0.49 22.91 -6.01
C VAL A 247 1.34 22.11 -6.99
N VAL A 248 1.50 22.64 -8.19
CA VAL A 248 2.27 22.00 -9.27
C VAL A 248 3.74 22.30 -9.08
N HIS A 249 4.54 21.24 -8.96
CA HIS A 249 5.98 21.36 -8.96
C HIS A 249 6.47 21.83 -10.34
N ALA A 250 7.05 23.01 -10.40
CA ALA A 250 7.58 23.61 -11.60
C ALA A 250 9.11 23.56 -11.64
N TYR A 251 9.67 23.52 -12.82
CA TYR A 251 11.11 23.71 -13.00
C TYR A 251 11.52 25.13 -12.58
N ARG A 252 12.82 25.35 -12.32
CA ARG A 252 13.35 26.67 -11.92
C ARG A 252 13.04 27.80 -12.91
N ASP A 253 12.89 27.48 -14.18
CA ASP A 253 12.50 28.44 -15.24
C ASP A 253 11.02 28.80 -15.23
N GLY A 254 10.24 28.20 -14.31
CA GLY A 254 8.80 28.38 -14.18
C GLY A 254 7.98 27.44 -15.05
N THR A 255 8.57 26.59 -15.87
CA THR A 255 7.87 25.62 -16.70
C THR A 255 7.22 24.54 -15.81
N ALA A 256 5.93 24.38 -15.89
CA ALA A 256 5.13 23.44 -15.07
C ALA A 256 4.26 22.57 -15.98
N PRO A 257 4.75 21.45 -16.53
CA PRO A 257 3.99 20.62 -17.47
C PRO A 257 2.68 20.07 -16.88
N GLY A 258 2.64 19.80 -15.57
CA GLY A 258 1.44 19.32 -14.88
C GLY A 258 0.27 20.33 -14.86
N THR A 259 0.53 21.62 -15.08
CA THR A 259 -0.49 22.66 -15.08
C THR A 259 -1.54 22.43 -16.17
N GLU A 260 -1.13 22.08 -17.39
CA GLU A 260 -2.06 21.84 -18.51
C GLU A 260 -3.07 20.75 -18.18
N ARG A 261 -2.63 19.68 -17.51
CA ARG A 261 -3.51 18.59 -17.10
C ARG A 261 -4.53 19.01 -16.05
N VAL A 262 -4.11 19.80 -15.06
CA VAL A 262 -4.98 20.28 -13.98
C VAL A 262 -6.02 21.27 -14.53
N GLU A 263 -5.60 22.19 -15.37
CA GLU A 263 -6.48 23.18 -16.04
C GLU A 263 -7.49 22.51 -16.98
N ALA A 264 -7.07 21.45 -17.70
CA ALA A 264 -7.96 20.67 -18.55
C ALA A 264 -9.11 19.99 -17.76
N LEU A 265 -8.93 19.75 -16.46
CA LEU A 265 -9.97 19.26 -15.54
C LEU A 265 -10.81 20.39 -14.92
N GLY A 266 -10.53 21.65 -15.26
CA GLY A 266 -11.23 22.82 -14.71
C GLY A 266 -10.85 23.13 -13.25
N VAL A 267 -9.69 22.68 -12.79
CA VAL A 267 -9.21 22.89 -11.43
C VAL A 267 -8.13 23.98 -11.40
N GLU A 268 -8.22 24.88 -10.44
CA GLU A 268 -7.18 25.90 -10.22
C GLU A 268 -5.95 25.26 -9.57
N CYS A 269 -4.75 25.71 -9.96
CA CYS A 269 -3.50 25.30 -9.35
C CYS A 269 -2.54 26.46 -9.20
N VAL A 270 -1.55 26.26 -8.30
CA VAL A 270 -0.46 27.21 -8.08
C VAL A 270 0.84 26.53 -8.46
N ALA A 271 1.69 27.18 -9.25
CA ALA A 271 3.00 26.66 -9.59
C ALA A 271 4.03 27.00 -8.48
N PHE A 272 4.85 26.03 -8.10
CA PHE A 272 5.96 26.21 -7.18
C PHE A 272 7.29 25.89 -7.89
N PRO A 273 7.99 26.91 -8.42
CA PRO A 273 9.29 26.73 -9.05
C PRO A 273 10.36 26.46 -7.99
N ALA A 274 10.90 25.26 -7.96
CA ALA A 274 12.01 24.93 -7.07
C ALA A 274 12.80 23.74 -7.59
N SER A 275 14.02 23.58 -7.09
CA SER A 275 14.82 22.37 -7.26
C SER A 275 14.36 21.30 -6.26
N GLY A 276 14.63 20.05 -6.58
CA GLY A 276 14.38 18.95 -5.66
C GLY A 276 13.31 17.99 -6.12
N THR A 277 12.82 17.20 -5.20
CA THR A 277 11.72 16.26 -5.41
C THR A 277 10.40 16.88 -4.97
N SER A 278 9.27 16.35 -5.45
CA SER A 278 7.96 16.81 -5.01
C SER A 278 7.76 16.68 -3.50
N GLU A 279 8.37 15.66 -2.86
CA GLU A 279 8.36 15.49 -1.41
C GLU A 279 9.16 16.57 -0.67
N ASP A 280 10.31 16.99 -1.24
CA ASP A 280 11.11 18.09 -0.69
C ASP A 280 10.30 19.40 -0.71
N ILE A 281 9.62 19.67 -1.83
CA ILE A 281 8.78 20.85 -2.03
C ILE A 281 7.60 20.88 -1.05
N ALA A 282 6.96 19.75 -0.81
CA ALA A 282 5.88 19.66 0.16
C ALA A 282 6.37 19.97 1.59
N MET A 283 7.57 19.51 1.96
CA MET A 283 8.18 19.79 3.27
C MET A 283 8.56 21.26 3.40
N LEU A 284 9.18 21.83 2.35
CA LEU A 284 9.59 23.25 2.34
C LEU A 284 8.37 24.19 2.41
N LEU A 285 7.29 23.86 1.69
CA LEU A 285 6.03 24.60 1.76
C LEU A 285 5.44 24.57 3.17
N ALA A 286 5.39 23.39 3.79
CA ALA A 286 4.87 23.25 5.14
C ALA A 286 5.70 24.03 6.17
N ASP A 287 7.03 24.00 6.04
CA ASP A 287 7.93 24.74 6.94
C ASP A 287 7.76 26.26 6.78
N ASP A 288 7.78 26.77 5.54
CA ASP A 288 7.64 28.20 5.23
C ASP A 288 6.31 28.78 5.70
N LYS A 289 5.22 28.03 5.50
CA LYS A 289 3.87 28.46 5.91
C LYS A 289 3.59 28.23 7.41
N GLY A 290 4.59 27.87 8.20
CA GLY A 290 4.54 27.86 9.66
C GLY A 290 3.88 26.63 10.27
N ALA A 291 4.00 25.46 9.65
CA ALA A 291 3.60 24.21 10.27
C ALA A 291 4.31 23.99 11.62
N GLU A 292 3.59 23.53 12.63
CA GLU A 292 4.13 23.17 13.94
C GLU A 292 4.94 21.86 13.88
N LEU A 293 4.40 20.86 13.19
CA LEU A 293 5.00 19.56 13.04
C LEU A 293 4.74 19.02 11.61
N ILE A 294 5.76 18.39 11.04
CA ILE A 294 5.69 17.70 9.75
C ILE A 294 5.90 16.21 9.99
N VAL A 295 4.89 15.41 9.72
CA VAL A 295 4.96 13.94 9.76
C VAL A 295 5.03 13.44 8.32
N ALA A 296 6.05 12.69 7.98
CA ALA A 296 6.27 12.18 6.64
C ALA A 296 6.09 10.65 6.59
N VAL A 297 5.29 10.17 5.63
CA VAL A 297 5.00 8.74 5.39
C VAL A 297 5.41 8.36 3.98
N GLY A 298 6.14 7.26 3.85
CA GLY A 298 6.56 6.72 2.56
C GLY A 298 7.56 7.59 1.82
N THR A 299 8.24 8.51 2.49
CA THR A 299 9.29 9.35 1.91
C THR A 299 10.54 8.53 1.60
N HIS A 300 11.32 9.02 0.64
CA HIS A 300 12.57 8.38 0.22
C HIS A 300 13.74 9.06 0.94
N ASP A 301 14.48 8.30 1.73
CA ASP A 301 15.57 8.82 2.56
C ASP A 301 16.82 7.93 2.58
N THR A 302 16.76 6.74 1.99
CA THR A 302 17.90 5.83 1.94
C THR A 302 18.58 5.86 0.58
N VAL A 303 19.89 5.65 0.56
CA VAL A 303 20.68 5.58 -0.68
C VAL A 303 20.11 4.54 -1.65
N MET A 304 19.68 3.38 -1.12
CA MET A 304 19.10 2.32 -1.94
C MET A 304 17.83 2.75 -2.66
N GLU A 305 16.95 3.49 -2.00
CA GLU A 305 15.71 4.00 -2.61
C GLU A 305 15.99 5.06 -3.69
N PHE A 306 17.04 5.86 -3.52
CA PHE A 306 17.48 6.80 -4.55
C PHE A 306 18.07 6.07 -5.75
N LEU A 307 18.87 5.03 -5.53
CA LEU A 307 19.43 4.20 -6.59
C LEU A 307 18.31 3.42 -7.33
N ASP A 308 17.35 2.84 -6.60
CA ASP A 308 16.18 2.18 -7.18
C ASP A 308 15.37 3.11 -8.10
N LYS A 309 15.30 4.40 -7.77
CA LYS A 309 14.66 5.41 -8.62
C LYS A 309 15.57 5.96 -9.72
N GLY A 310 16.77 5.42 -9.88
CA GLY A 310 17.76 5.91 -10.87
C GLY A 310 18.27 7.32 -10.59
N ARG A 311 18.16 7.80 -9.33
CA ARG A 311 18.66 9.10 -8.93
C ARG A 311 20.19 9.06 -8.82
N LYS A 312 20.84 10.14 -9.24
CA LYS A 312 22.31 10.24 -9.21
C LYS A 312 22.85 10.80 -7.89
N GLY A 313 22.00 11.36 -7.04
CA GLY A 313 22.36 11.95 -5.75
C GLY A 313 21.11 12.31 -4.94
N MET A 314 21.29 12.74 -3.70
CA MET A 314 20.24 13.10 -2.76
C MET A 314 20.38 14.54 -2.21
N ALA A 315 20.97 15.44 -2.96
CA ALA A 315 21.32 16.76 -2.49
C ALA A 315 20.11 17.57 -1.95
N SER A 316 19.05 17.66 -2.74
CA SER A 316 17.86 18.41 -2.34
C SER A 316 17.18 17.80 -1.10
N THR A 317 17.04 16.50 -1.04
CA THR A 317 16.47 15.80 0.12
C THR A 317 17.35 15.99 1.37
N PHE A 318 18.68 15.92 1.24
CA PHE A 318 19.60 16.19 2.33
C PHE A 318 19.45 17.63 2.84
N ILE A 319 19.45 18.61 1.95
CA ILE A 319 19.30 20.04 2.27
C ILE A 319 17.94 20.31 2.93
N THR A 320 16.86 19.79 2.33
CA THR A 320 15.51 19.95 2.87
C THR A 320 15.39 19.39 4.28
N ARG A 321 15.90 18.17 4.50
CA ARG A 321 15.88 17.55 5.84
C ARG A 321 16.74 18.29 6.87
N LEU A 322 17.85 18.91 6.47
CA LEU A 322 18.59 19.81 7.36
C LEU A 322 17.77 21.04 7.77
N ARG A 323 17.02 21.61 6.85
CA ARG A 323 16.17 22.79 7.09
C ARG A 323 14.99 22.49 7.98
N VAL A 324 14.22 21.45 7.65
CA VAL A 324 12.97 21.13 8.38
C VAL A 324 13.15 20.17 9.56
N GLY A 325 14.38 19.70 9.80
CA GLY A 325 14.66 18.57 10.71
C GLY A 325 14.18 18.77 12.15
N SER A 326 14.11 20.01 12.63
CA SER A 326 13.59 20.30 13.97
C SER A 326 12.07 20.07 14.11
N LYS A 327 11.33 20.02 12.99
CA LYS A 327 9.87 19.84 12.93
C LYS A 327 9.49 18.55 12.23
N LEU A 328 10.45 17.79 11.66
CA LEU A 328 10.18 16.60 10.86
C LEU A 328 10.20 15.36 11.72
N ILE A 329 9.13 14.58 11.64
CA ILE A 329 9.07 13.20 12.11
C ILE A 329 8.87 12.29 10.89
N ASP A 330 9.84 11.44 10.62
CA ASP A 330 9.69 10.39 9.64
C ASP A 330 8.93 9.21 10.26
N ALA A 331 7.76 8.93 9.73
CA ALA A 331 6.90 7.85 10.21
C ALA A 331 7.15 6.53 9.45
N LYS A 332 8.24 6.46 8.68
CA LYS A 332 8.62 5.27 7.94
C LYS A 332 8.89 4.11 8.89
N GLY A 333 8.25 2.98 8.63
CA GLY A 333 8.40 1.80 9.46
C GLY A 333 7.67 1.87 10.80
N VAL A 334 6.78 2.84 11.04
CA VAL A 334 5.93 2.87 12.25
C VAL A 334 5.20 1.54 12.43
N SER A 335 4.75 0.92 11.34
CA SER A 335 4.13 -0.40 11.31
C SER A 335 5.05 -1.51 11.86
N LEU A 336 6.36 -1.35 11.77
CA LEU A 336 7.34 -2.30 12.32
C LEU A 336 7.50 -2.14 13.83
N LEU A 337 7.33 -0.91 14.36
CA LEU A 337 7.45 -0.60 15.79
C LEU A 337 6.15 -0.91 16.55
N TYR A 338 5.01 -0.55 16.01
CA TYR A 338 3.69 -0.67 16.63
C TYR A 338 2.88 -1.83 16.05
N ARG A 339 3.32 -3.05 16.27
CA ARG A 339 2.44 -4.21 16.13
C ARG A 339 1.49 -4.24 17.33
N GLN A 340 0.31 -3.66 17.19
CA GLN A 340 -0.76 -3.83 18.18
C GLN A 340 -1.13 -5.32 18.25
N ARG A 341 -0.53 -6.00 19.20
CA ARG A 341 -0.92 -7.36 19.58
C ARG A 341 -2.02 -7.29 20.65
N ILE A 342 -3.17 -6.76 20.31
CA ILE A 342 -4.38 -7.09 21.07
C ILE A 342 -4.74 -8.51 20.65
N SER A 343 -4.35 -9.46 21.48
CA SER A 343 -4.70 -10.86 21.28
C SER A 343 -6.22 -10.98 21.35
N SER A 344 -6.83 -11.60 20.34
CA SER A 344 -8.26 -11.95 20.36
C SER A 344 -8.64 -12.69 21.63
N LEU A 345 -7.69 -13.43 22.22
CA LEU A 345 -7.83 -14.11 23.51
C LEU A 345 -7.97 -13.10 24.67
N GLN A 346 -7.18 -12.02 24.70
CA GLN A 346 -7.28 -11.00 25.77
C GLN A 346 -8.63 -10.28 25.72
N LEU A 347 -9.12 -9.97 24.51
CA LEU A 347 -10.44 -9.40 24.33
C LEU A 347 -11.53 -10.36 24.77
N ALA A 348 -11.43 -11.64 24.39
CA ALA A 348 -12.37 -12.68 24.80
C ALA A 348 -12.38 -12.86 26.33
N VAL A 349 -11.21 -12.89 26.98
CA VAL A 349 -11.11 -13.00 28.43
C VAL A 349 -11.76 -11.78 29.12
N LEU A 350 -11.55 -10.58 28.60
CA LEU A 350 -12.18 -9.37 29.14
C LEU A 350 -13.71 -9.43 29.02
N ILE A 351 -14.22 -9.85 27.86
CA ILE A 351 -15.67 -10.00 27.65
C ILE A 351 -16.24 -11.09 28.59
N ILE A 352 -15.59 -12.23 28.70
CA ILE A 352 -16.03 -13.32 29.60
C ILE A 352 -16.00 -12.84 31.06
N ALA A 353 -14.94 -12.18 31.49
CA ALA A 353 -14.86 -11.62 32.85
C ALA A 353 -15.98 -10.61 33.12
N GLY A 354 -16.30 -9.74 32.16
CA GLY A 354 -17.43 -8.82 32.27
C GLY A 354 -18.78 -9.53 32.36
N LEU A 355 -19.00 -10.58 31.56
CA LEU A 355 -20.21 -11.38 31.61
C LEU A 355 -20.35 -12.16 32.93
N VAL A 356 -19.26 -12.72 33.45
CA VAL A 356 -19.24 -13.40 34.76
C VAL A 356 -19.56 -12.40 35.87
N ALA A 357 -18.92 -11.23 35.88
CA ALA A 357 -19.19 -10.20 36.88
C ALA A 357 -20.67 -9.73 36.82
N LEU A 358 -21.22 -9.54 35.63
CA LEU A 358 -22.62 -9.21 35.45
C LEU A 358 -23.54 -10.35 35.94
N GLY A 359 -23.22 -11.61 35.64
CA GLY A 359 -23.96 -12.79 36.11
C GLY A 359 -23.99 -12.87 37.65
N VAL A 360 -22.82 -12.69 38.28
CA VAL A 360 -22.72 -12.65 39.75
C VAL A 360 -23.53 -11.49 40.32
N ALA A 361 -23.44 -10.30 39.76
CA ALA A 361 -24.24 -9.15 40.24
C ALA A 361 -25.74 -9.39 40.10
N MET A 362 -26.19 -10.02 39.00
CA MET A 362 -27.59 -10.36 38.78
C MET A 362 -28.11 -11.45 39.74
N THR A 363 -27.28 -12.40 40.13
CA THR A 363 -27.71 -13.46 41.08
C THR A 363 -27.57 -13.01 42.54
N ALA A 364 -26.66 -12.09 42.85
CA ALA A 364 -26.40 -11.64 44.22
C ALA A 364 -27.33 -10.47 44.69
N THR A 365 -28.03 -9.83 43.76
CA THR A 365 -28.92 -8.70 44.09
C THR A 365 -30.40 -9.04 43.92
N SER A 366 -31.25 -8.56 44.80
CA SER A 366 -32.70 -8.75 44.71
C SER A 366 -33.29 -8.19 43.39
N ALA A 367 -32.80 -7.07 42.92
CA ALA A 367 -33.17 -6.48 41.64
C ALA A 367 -32.78 -7.35 40.47
N GLY A 368 -31.57 -7.93 40.50
CA GLY A 368 -31.07 -8.85 39.45
C GLY A 368 -31.85 -10.13 39.40
N GLN A 369 -32.20 -10.72 40.57
CA GLN A 369 -33.04 -11.91 40.66
C GLN A 369 -34.44 -11.68 40.09
N THR A 370 -35.06 -10.53 40.38
CA THR A 370 -36.32 -10.14 39.80
C THR A 370 -36.26 -9.99 38.29
N PHE A 371 -35.19 -9.39 37.79
CA PHE A 371 -34.93 -9.21 36.33
C PHE A 371 -34.74 -10.58 35.63
N LEU A 372 -33.95 -11.47 36.23
CA LEU A 372 -33.77 -12.84 35.69
C LEU A 372 -35.11 -13.63 35.68
N GLY A 373 -35.93 -13.47 36.72
CA GLY A 373 -37.28 -14.07 36.78
C GLY A 373 -38.19 -13.55 35.67
N LEU A 374 -38.16 -12.26 35.35
CA LEU A 374 -38.88 -11.66 34.22
C LEU A 374 -38.43 -12.20 32.87
N ILE A 375 -37.08 -12.30 32.66
CA ILE A 375 -36.53 -12.89 31.45
C ILE A 375 -36.92 -14.36 31.32
N GLY A 376 -36.86 -15.15 32.42
CA GLY A 376 -37.27 -16.55 32.44
C GLY A 376 -38.73 -16.68 32.01
N ALA A 377 -39.63 -15.92 32.59
CA ALA A 377 -41.07 -15.95 32.25
C ALA A 377 -41.32 -15.54 30.78
N GLN A 378 -40.55 -14.60 30.23
CA GLN A 378 -40.66 -14.24 28.81
C GLN A 378 -40.14 -15.37 27.88
N LEU A 379 -39.03 -16.02 28.26
CA LEU A 379 -38.49 -17.16 27.50
C LEU A 379 -39.40 -18.36 27.56
N ASP A 380 -39.99 -18.68 28.73
CA ASP A 380 -40.96 -19.73 28.87
C ASP A 380 -42.21 -19.48 27.99
N GLY A 381 -42.65 -18.21 27.92
CA GLY A 381 -43.71 -17.80 27.00
C GLY A 381 -43.35 -17.99 25.54
N LEU A 382 -42.09 -17.63 25.17
CA LEU A 382 -41.58 -17.80 23.80
C LEU A 382 -41.43 -19.30 23.44
N PHE A 383 -40.83 -20.09 24.34
CA PHE A 383 -40.70 -21.52 24.12
C PHE A 383 -42.05 -22.22 24.10
N GLY A 384 -43.04 -21.83 24.96
CA GLY A 384 -44.41 -22.28 24.91
C GLY A 384 -45.09 -21.97 23.58
N TRP A 385 -44.88 -20.73 23.07
CA TRP A 385 -45.39 -20.32 21.75
C TRP A 385 -44.73 -21.08 20.60
N ILE A 386 -43.41 -21.28 20.62
CA ILE A 386 -42.71 -22.11 19.64
C ILE A 386 -43.16 -23.56 19.72
N GLY A 387 -43.32 -24.11 20.94
CA GLY A 387 -43.83 -25.46 21.15
C GLY A 387 -45.24 -25.65 20.57
N SER A 388 -46.11 -24.64 20.70
CA SER A 388 -47.45 -24.66 20.10
C SER A 388 -47.43 -24.57 18.55
N LEU A 389 -46.38 -24.03 17.97
CA LEU A 389 -46.18 -23.98 16.50
C LEU A 389 -45.73 -25.33 15.91
N PHE A 390 -45.00 -26.13 16.72
CA PHE A 390 -44.42 -27.40 16.28
C PHE A 390 -45.05 -28.64 16.94
N GLY A 391 -45.92 -28.49 17.97
CA GLY A 391 -46.58 -29.56 18.69
C GLY A 391 -48.07 -29.53 18.45
N GLY A 392 -48.55 -30.46 17.67
CA GLY A 392 -49.97 -30.73 17.55
C GLY A 392 -50.54 -31.19 18.91
N ASP A 393 -51.75 -30.72 19.23
CA ASP A 393 -52.54 -30.96 20.40
C ASP A 393 -52.60 -32.45 20.82
N PRO A 394 -52.24 -32.84 22.03
CA PRO A 394 -52.68 -34.12 22.57
C PRO A 394 -53.69 -33.89 23.72
N ALA A 395 -54.86 -33.48 23.38
CA ALA A 395 -55.89 -33.50 24.39
C ALA A 395 -57.26 -33.62 23.79
N ALA A 396 -57.58 -34.83 23.39
CA ALA A 396 -58.95 -35.26 23.29
C ALA A 396 -59.00 -36.76 23.45
N SER A 397 -59.03 -37.32 24.67
CA SER A 397 -59.70 -38.57 24.96
C SER A 397 -59.90 -38.75 26.44
N THR A 398 -61.14 -39.00 26.72
CA THR A 398 -61.73 -39.71 27.88
C THR A 398 -61.81 -38.97 29.17
N ASP A 399 -63.01 -38.55 29.36
CA ASP A 399 -63.66 -39.14 30.35
C ASP A 399 -65.09 -39.31 30.47
N SER A 400 -65.56 -40.22 30.80
CA SER A 400 -66.86 -40.57 31.22
C SER A 400 -66.79 -41.85 32.11
N ALA A 401 -66.82 -41.61 33.42
CA ALA A 401 -67.42 -42.60 34.32
C ALA A 401 -67.32 -42.10 35.77
N GLY A 402 -68.42 -41.93 36.38
CA GLY A 402 -68.51 -41.96 37.83
C GLY A 402 -69.39 -40.94 38.53
N LEU A 403 -70.58 -40.77 38.07
CA LEU A 403 -71.70 -40.47 39.00
C LEU A 403 -71.96 -41.71 39.83
N ILE A 404 -72.15 -41.57 41.15
CA ILE A 404 -73.10 -42.21 42.05
C ILE A 404 -72.53 -42.44 43.46
N GLN A 405 -73.34 -42.00 44.41
CA GLN A 405 -73.35 -42.37 45.82
C GLN A 405 -72.41 -41.61 46.74
N GLY A 406 -72.85 -41.07 47.80
CA GLY A 406 -74.18 -41.20 48.44
C GLY A 406 -74.20 -40.43 49.76
N LEU A 407 -75.37 -39.95 50.05
CA LEU A 407 -75.83 -39.55 51.32
C LEU A 407 -75.50 -40.55 52.45
N THR A 408 -75.09 -40.05 53.61
CA THR A 408 -75.67 -40.23 54.90
C THR A 408 -74.73 -39.80 56.03
N SER A 409 -75.26 -38.93 56.84
CA SER A 409 -75.33 -38.89 58.29
C SER A 409 -74.07 -39.10 59.10
N ASP A 410 -73.65 -38.18 59.91
CA ASP A 410 -74.18 -37.62 61.18
C ASP A 410 -73.38 -36.35 61.49
#